data_f67606ffa7d4a2f616584aa643ae8abf
#
_entry.id   f67606ffa7d4a2f616584aa643ae8abf
#
_cell.length_a   1.000
_cell.length_b   1.000
_cell.length_c   1.000
_cell.angle_alpha   90.00
_cell.angle_beta   90.00
_cell.angle_gamma   90.00
#
_symmetry.space_group_name_H-M   'P 1'
#
loop_
_entity.id
_entity.type
_entity.pdbx_description
1 polymer ?
#
loop_
_entity_poly.entity_id
_entity_poly.type
_entity_poly.pdbx_seq_one_letter_code
_entity_poly.pdbx_strand_id
1 'polypeptide(L)'
;MKNLFKLSLVVAGLFSMAACESNQQEKANTSDTATTIQQDTTAVPVYTAAMVDNKKDPTCGMPVTAGISDTAHYENKVLGFCSTECKNEFLKNPKANLAAAELK
;
A
#
# COMPACT_ATOMS: atom_id res chain seq x y z
N MET A 1 -21.35 -40.35 -4.75
CA MET A 1 -20.65 -40.98 -3.63
C MET A 1 -20.30 -39.86 -2.67
N LYS A 2 -21.14 -39.52 -1.79
CA LYS A 2 -21.35 -39.85 -0.39
C LYS A 2 -20.04 -40.07 0.35
N ASN A 3 -19.61 -39.07 1.09
CA ASN A 3 -18.93 -39.14 2.36
C ASN A 3 -19.06 -37.73 2.95
N LEU A 4 -19.93 -37.48 3.78
CA LEU A 4 -20.18 -37.87 5.17
C LEU A 4 -18.84 -38.06 5.92
N PHE A 5 -18.34 -36.99 6.47
CA PHE A 5 -17.55 -37.11 7.66
C PHE A 5 -18.12 -36.19 8.73
N LYS A 6 -18.78 -36.88 9.58
CA LYS A 6 -19.30 -36.52 10.87
C LYS A 6 -18.15 -36.07 11.78
N LEU A 7 -18.48 -35.01 12.54
CA LEU A 7 -18.49 -35.07 14.00
C LEU A 7 -17.12 -35.29 14.68
N SER A 8 -16.67 -34.28 15.35
CA SER A 8 -16.28 -34.44 16.75
C SER A 8 -15.74 -33.13 17.33
N LEU A 9 -16.47 -32.72 18.31
CA LEU A 9 -16.10 -32.44 19.70
C LEU A 9 -15.35 -31.14 19.94
N VAL A 10 -16.12 -30.17 20.40
CA VAL A 10 -16.10 -29.63 21.77
C VAL A 10 -14.80 -29.91 22.54
N VAL A 11 -13.97 -28.89 22.59
CA VAL A 11 -13.14 -28.68 23.77
C VAL A 11 -13.32 -27.22 24.16
N ALA A 12 -14.05 -27.07 25.23
CA ALA A 12 -14.06 -25.87 26.03
C ALA A 12 -12.68 -25.70 26.65
N GLY A 13 -12.00 -24.68 26.22
CA GLY A 13 -10.77 -24.21 26.83
C GLY A 13 -10.95 -22.77 27.25
N LEU A 14 -11.36 -22.62 28.47
CA LEU A 14 -11.20 -21.38 29.21
C LEU A 14 -9.72 -21.02 29.22
N PHE A 15 -9.38 -19.97 28.53
CA PHE A 15 -8.09 -19.33 28.76
C PHE A 15 -8.29 -17.88 29.12
N SER A 16 -7.96 -17.67 30.35
CA SER A 16 -7.80 -16.46 31.13
C SER A 16 -7.16 -15.32 30.39
N MET A 17 -7.76 -14.19 30.65
CA MET A 17 -7.19 -12.85 30.66
C MET A 17 -5.70 -12.80 30.95
N ALA A 18 -4.95 -12.19 30.06
CA ALA A 18 -3.78 -11.43 30.44
C ALA A 18 -3.88 -10.08 29.72
N ALA A 19 -4.38 -9.11 30.43
CA ALA A 19 -4.25 -7.72 30.09
C ALA A 19 -2.76 -7.37 30.11
N CYS A 20 -2.20 -7.05 28.95
CA CYS A 20 -0.98 -6.27 28.89
C CYS A 20 -1.36 -4.82 28.74
N GLU A 21 -1.37 -4.18 29.85
CA GLU A 21 -1.34 -2.76 30.03
C GLU A 21 -0.03 -2.23 29.49
N SER A 22 -0.06 -1.56 28.37
CA SER A 22 1.09 -0.80 27.90
C SER A 22 1.11 0.52 28.67
N ASN A 23 2.02 0.56 29.58
CA ASN A 23 2.36 1.72 30.37
C ASN A 23 2.98 2.78 29.45
N GLN A 24 2.19 3.80 29.16
CA GLN A 24 2.69 5.06 28.64
C GLN A 24 3.39 5.79 29.77
N GLN A 25 4.66 5.76 29.75
CA GLN A 25 5.44 6.62 30.61
C GLN A 25 5.70 7.94 29.89
N GLU A 26 4.77 8.82 30.11
CA GLU A 26 4.91 10.25 29.92
C GLU A 26 6.06 10.73 30.81
N LYS A 27 7.12 11.19 30.21
CA LYS A 27 8.09 11.98 30.91
C LYS A 27 8.23 13.33 30.24
N ALA A 28 7.44 14.24 30.74
CA ALA A 28 7.63 15.65 30.52
C ALA A 28 9.04 16.04 30.95
N ASN A 29 9.80 16.62 30.07
CA ASN A 29 10.89 17.47 30.45
C ASN A 29 10.81 18.77 29.69
N THR A 30 10.37 19.75 30.42
CA THR A 30 10.39 21.15 30.08
C THR A 30 11.83 21.60 29.90
N SER A 31 12.18 22.10 28.75
CA SER A 31 13.13 23.21 28.66
C SER A 31 13.01 23.91 27.32
N ASP A 32 12.71 25.17 27.45
CA ASP A 32 12.76 26.21 26.44
C ASP A 32 13.86 26.04 25.41
N THR A 33 13.49 26.17 24.16
CA THR A 33 14.04 27.20 23.26
C THR A 33 13.27 27.14 21.96
N ALA A 34 12.74 28.28 21.61
CA ALA A 34 12.06 28.56 20.39
C ALA A 34 12.72 27.98 19.16
N THR A 35 11.86 27.70 18.20
CA THR A 35 12.13 27.82 16.78
C THR A 35 11.99 26.54 16.00
N THR A 36 11.19 26.71 15.04
CA THR A 36 10.98 25.92 13.83
C THR A 36 9.95 24.85 14.05
N ILE A 37 8.75 25.27 13.79
CA ILE A 37 7.71 24.40 13.26
C ILE A 37 8.31 23.79 12.00
N GLN A 38 9.02 22.69 12.16
CA GLN A 38 9.15 21.75 11.10
C GLN A 38 7.80 21.06 11.02
N GLN A 39 6.99 21.68 10.21
CA GLN A 39 5.86 21.01 9.64
C GLN A 39 6.46 19.77 8.99
N ASP A 40 6.35 18.65 9.65
CA ASP A 40 6.56 17.34 9.08
C ASP A 40 5.45 17.17 8.05
N THR A 41 5.65 17.85 6.95
CA THR A 41 4.92 17.59 5.73
C THR A 41 5.45 16.23 5.34
N THR A 42 4.71 15.19 5.63
CA THR A 42 4.83 13.93 4.94
C THR A 42 4.69 14.27 3.48
N ALA A 43 5.81 14.53 2.84
CA ALA A 43 5.84 14.90 1.44
C ALA A 43 5.32 13.69 0.68
N VAL A 44 4.06 13.75 0.28
CA VAL A 44 3.51 12.79 -0.65
C VAL A 44 4.39 12.87 -1.89
N PRO A 45 5.05 11.80 -2.30
CA PRO A 45 5.94 11.84 -3.44
C PRO A 45 5.15 12.32 -4.66
N VAL A 46 5.59 13.41 -5.25
CA VAL A 46 4.97 13.94 -6.46
C VAL A 46 5.61 13.25 -7.66
N TYR A 47 4.87 12.37 -8.29
CA TYR A 47 5.30 11.71 -9.50
C TYR A 47 4.86 12.49 -10.73
N THR A 48 5.72 12.57 -11.73
CA THR A 48 5.42 13.21 -13.01
C THR A 48 5.47 12.20 -14.15
N ALA A 49 4.79 12.51 -15.24
CA ALA A 49 4.78 11.66 -16.43
C ALA A 49 6.18 11.41 -17.02
N ALA A 50 7.15 12.29 -16.76
CA ALA A 50 8.52 12.11 -17.20
C ALA A 50 9.29 11.03 -16.41
N MET A 51 8.83 10.70 -15.20
CA MET A 51 9.48 9.74 -14.30
C MET A 51 9.04 8.30 -14.54
N VAL A 52 8.07 8.08 -15.41
CA VAL A 52 7.51 6.75 -15.70
C VAL A 52 7.63 6.40 -17.18
N ASP A 53 7.69 5.12 -17.48
CA ASP A 53 7.90 4.58 -18.82
C ASP A 53 6.61 4.28 -19.58
N ASN A 54 5.46 4.38 -18.92
CA ASN A 54 4.15 4.19 -19.53
C ASN A 54 3.47 5.52 -19.88
N LYS A 55 2.56 5.49 -20.85
CA LYS A 55 1.68 6.62 -21.21
C LYS A 55 0.34 6.53 -20.54
N LYS A 56 -0.10 5.30 -20.23
CA LYS A 56 -1.38 5.02 -19.60
C LYS A 56 -1.21 4.06 -18.43
N ASP A 57 -2.04 4.23 -17.42
CA ASP A 57 -2.19 3.25 -16.36
C ASP A 57 -2.62 1.91 -16.96
N PRO A 58 -1.82 0.83 -16.77
CA PRO A 58 -2.09 -0.45 -17.42
C PRO A 58 -3.35 -1.15 -16.91
N THR A 59 -3.94 -0.66 -15.83
CA THR A 59 -5.13 -1.26 -15.22
C THR A 59 -6.41 -0.57 -15.67
N CYS A 60 -6.45 0.77 -15.57
CA CYS A 60 -7.66 1.54 -15.87
C CYS A 60 -7.59 2.34 -17.19
N GLY A 61 -6.40 2.40 -17.83
CA GLY A 61 -6.22 3.12 -19.09
C GLY A 61 -6.14 4.65 -18.96
N MET A 62 -6.13 5.18 -17.74
CA MET A 62 -6.01 6.62 -17.51
C MET A 62 -4.64 7.13 -17.97
N PRO A 63 -4.54 8.24 -18.71
CA PRO A 63 -3.26 8.79 -19.10
C PRO A 63 -2.48 9.27 -17.87
N VAL A 64 -1.20 8.95 -17.80
CA VAL A 64 -0.32 9.35 -16.67
C VAL A 64 -0.16 10.86 -16.54
N THR A 65 -0.45 11.60 -17.58
CA THR A 65 -0.50 13.07 -17.57
C THR A 65 -1.66 13.63 -16.76
N ALA A 66 -2.69 12.82 -16.49
CA ALA A 66 -3.82 13.21 -15.63
C ALA A 66 -3.48 13.16 -14.13
N GLY A 67 -2.42 12.44 -13.78
CA GLY A 67 -1.92 12.32 -12.41
C GLY A 67 -1.42 10.91 -12.13
N ILE A 68 -0.39 10.83 -11.30
CA ILE A 68 0.21 9.59 -10.83
C ILE A 68 0.19 9.63 -9.31
N SER A 69 -0.47 8.65 -8.69
CA SER A 69 -0.52 8.53 -7.24
C SER A 69 0.45 7.47 -6.71
N ASP A 70 0.84 6.51 -7.54
CA ASP A 70 1.75 5.44 -7.13
C ASP A 70 2.56 4.92 -8.31
N THR A 71 3.65 4.21 -8.02
CA THR A 71 4.54 3.62 -9.04
C THR A 71 4.91 2.19 -8.68
N ALA A 72 5.28 1.40 -9.69
CA ALA A 72 5.88 0.09 -9.51
C ALA A 72 7.01 -0.14 -10.51
N HIS A 73 8.00 -0.90 -10.10
CA HIS A 73 9.07 -1.36 -10.97
C HIS A 73 8.70 -2.73 -11.56
N TYR A 74 8.78 -2.85 -12.86
CA TYR A 74 8.54 -4.11 -13.56
C TYR A 74 9.42 -4.19 -14.81
N GLU A 75 10.21 -5.26 -14.95
CA GLU A 75 11.12 -5.51 -16.09
C GLU A 75 11.96 -4.27 -16.47
N ASN A 76 12.68 -3.71 -15.51
CA ASN A 76 13.53 -2.51 -15.68
C ASN A 76 12.77 -1.24 -16.10
N LYS A 77 11.47 -1.20 -15.91
CA LYS A 77 10.61 -0.03 -16.18
C LYS A 77 9.99 0.47 -14.91
N VAL A 78 9.76 1.76 -14.87
CA VAL A 78 8.96 2.42 -13.83
C VAL A 78 7.59 2.69 -14.40
N LEU A 79 6.56 2.10 -13.82
CA LEU A 79 5.18 2.29 -14.27
C LEU A 79 4.44 3.19 -13.28
N GLY A 80 3.72 4.16 -13.80
CA GLY A 80 2.87 5.07 -13.03
C GLY A 80 1.42 4.59 -13.03
N PHE A 81 0.76 4.75 -11.88
CA PHE A 81 -0.62 4.36 -11.65
C PHE A 81 -1.42 5.54 -11.09
N CYS A 82 -2.66 5.64 -11.48
CA CYS A 82 -3.56 6.67 -10.99
C CYS A 82 -3.95 6.46 -9.52
N SER A 83 -3.81 5.22 -9.02
CA SER A 83 -4.08 4.88 -7.62
C SER A 83 -3.29 3.66 -7.17
N THR A 84 -3.20 3.46 -5.87
CA THR A 84 -2.60 2.26 -5.26
C THR A 84 -3.38 0.99 -5.61
N GLU A 85 -4.70 1.10 -5.77
CA GLU A 85 -5.56 -0.03 -6.16
C GLU A 85 -5.20 -0.51 -7.56
N CYS A 86 -5.03 0.40 -8.52
CA CYS A 86 -4.60 0.08 -9.87
C CYS A 86 -3.24 -0.61 -9.88
N LYS A 87 -2.28 -0.12 -9.09
CA LYS A 87 -0.99 -0.79 -8.91
C LYS A 87 -1.16 -2.21 -8.37
N ASN A 88 -1.94 -2.39 -7.32
CA ASN A 88 -2.15 -3.70 -6.71
C ASN A 88 -2.83 -4.68 -7.68
N GLU A 89 -3.75 -4.21 -8.49
CA GLU A 89 -4.39 -5.04 -9.53
C GLU A 89 -3.40 -5.42 -10.63
N PHE A 90 -2.57 -4.48 -11.08
CA PHE A 90 -1.50 -4.76 -12.03
C PHE A 90 -0.57 -5.87 -11.52
N LEU A 91 -0.15 -5.80 -10.25
CA LEU A 91 0.79 -6.75 -9.65
C LEU A 91 0.25 -8.19 -9.55
N LYS A 92 -1.05 -8.39 -9.66
CA LYS A 92 -1.65 -9.73 -9.71
C LYS A 92 -1.34 -10.44 -11.05
N ASN A 93 -1.29 -9.69 -12.15
CA ASN A 93 -0.99 -10.24 -13.47
C ASN A 93 -0.27 -9.22 -14.37
N PRO A 94 0.98 -8.86 -14.03
CA PRO A 94 1.66 -7.75 -14.67
C PRO A 94 1.92 -7.99 -16.17
N LYS A 95 2.25 -9.21 -16.56
CA LYS A 95 2.54 -9.53 -17.95
C LYS A 95 1.33 -9.33 -18.87
N ALA A 96 0.14 -9.71 -18.41
CA ALA A 96 -1.08 -9.54 -19.20
C ALA A 96 -1.48 -8.06 -19.32
N ASN A 97 -1.27 -7.29 -18.26
CA ASN A 97 -1.69 -5.89 -18.21
C ASN A 97 -0.68 -4.92 -18.84
N LEU A 98 0.58 -5.35 -19.01
CA LEU A 98 1.65 -4.47 -19.49
C LEU A 98 1.37 -3.90 -20.90
N ALA A 99 0.71 -4.65 -21.77
CA ALA A 99 0.37 -4.18 -23.11
C ALA A 99 -0.54 -2.95 -23.11
N ALA A 100 -1.40 -2.82 -22.12
CA ALA A 100 -2.29 -1.66 -21.95
C ALA A 100 -1.58 -0.39 -21.47
N ALA A 101 -0.36 -0.51 -20.95
CA ALA A 101 0.43 0.60 -20.44
C ALA A 101 0.86 1.60 -21.52
N GLU A 102 0.90 1.19 -22.79
CA GLU A 102 1.45 1.98 -23.89
C GLU A 102 2.83 2.55 -23.52
N LEU A 103 3.83 1.69 -23.52
CA LEU A 103 5.20 2.09 -23.17
C LEU A 103 5.74 3.15 -24.14
N LYS A 104 6.64 3.97 -23.60
CA LYS A 104 7.34 5.01 -24.38
C LYS A 104 8.52 4.43 -25.15
#